data_803528b353496484b20eaabaee83e600
#
_entry.id   803528b353496484b20eaabaee83e600
#
_cell.length_a   1.000
_cell.length_b   1.000
_cell.length_c   1.000
_cell.angle_alpha   90.00
_cell.angle_beta   90.00
_cell.angle_gamma   90.00
#
_symmetry.space_group_name_H-M   'P 1'
#
loop_
_entity.id
_entity.type
_entity.pdbx_description
1 polymer ?
#
loop_
_entity_poly.entity_id
_entity_poly.type
_entity_poly.pdbx_seq_one_letter_code
_entity_poly.pdbx_strand_id
1 'polypeptide(L)'
;MGSTPDFIIPSAKYPNAKIKILVDDNPNNNSLDEDDGQTKTIVLSRDPDVLDTWFSSGLWPFGTLGWPENSKELERYYTSNNLNRTLITGFDIIFFWVARMMMMGIETMGKVPFETVYVHPLVRDEHGKKMSKSTGNVMDPLDLIDKYGADAVRFTLTAMAAMGRDLKLSENRIEGYRNFGTKLWNATRFAEFNKASPNNDFDPKSVKQTLNKWIIGETALVREAVDNSLEQYRFNDAANALYV
;
A
#
# COMPACT_ATOMS: atom_id res chain seq x y z
N MET A 1 -27.24 20.17 -23.50
CA MET A 1 -27.85 21.05 -22.49
C MET A 1 -28.61 20.16 -21.53
N GLY A 2 -28.00 19.76 -20.44
CA GLY A 2 -28.62 18.95 -19.40
C GLY A 2 -29.41 19.87 -18.47
N SER A 3 -30.65 19.51 -18.19
CA SER A 3 -31.49 20.21 -17.23
C SER A 3 -30.85 20.14 -15.84
N THR A 4 -30.55 21.29 -15.26
CA THR A 4 -30.10 21.42 -13.86
C THR A 4 -31.20 20.90 -12.95
N PRO A 5 -30.91 19.98 -12.00
CA PRO A 5 -31.93 19.52 -11.06
C PRO A 5 -32.28 20.65 -10.10
N ASP A 6 -33.59 20.88 -9.92
CA ASP A 6 -34.11 21.80 -8.91
C ASP A 6 -33.94 21.17 -7.53
N PHE A 7 -33.08 21.74 -6.70
CA PHE A 7 -32.93 21.34 -5.32
C PHE A 7 -33.81 22.22 -4.42
N ILE A 8 -34.72 21.58 -3.69
CA ILE A 8 -35.49 22.28 -2.64
C ILE A 8 -34.68 22.09 -1.34
N ILE A 9 -34.03 23.16 -0.89
CA ILE A 9 -33.35 23.17 0.41
C ILE A 9 -34.32 23.80 1.42
N PRO A 10 -34.85 23.04 2.40
CA PRO A 10 -35.65 23.61 3.45
C PRO A 10 -34.80 24.58 4.27
N SER A 11 -35.13 25.85 4.22
CA SER A 11 -34.51 26.86 5.07
C SER A 11 -35.52 27.28 6.16
N ALA A 12 -35.09 27.21 7.42
CA ALA A 12 -35.89 27.69 8.55
C ALA A 12 -36.24 29.18 8.41
N LYS A 13 -35.53 29.94 7.60
CA LYS A 13 -35.74 31.38 7.38
C LYS A 13 -36.68 31.67 6.21
N TYR A 14 -36.83 30.71 5.25
CA TYR A 14 -37.65 30.86 4.05
C TYR A 14 -38.33 29.53 3.69
N PRO A 15 -39.35 29.09 4.44
CA PRO A 15 -39.94 27.74 4.34
C PRO A 15 -40.61 27.44 2.99
N ASN A 16 -40.93 28.45 2.18
CA ASN A 16 -41.62 28.31 0.90
C ASN A 16 -40.78 28.80 -0.31
N ALA A 17 -39.51 29.15 -0.13
CA ALA A 17 -38.70 29.63 -1.23
C ALA A 17 -38.14 28.46 -2.06
N LYS A 18 -38.35 28.51 -3.36
CA LYS A 18 -37.67 27.63 -4.32
C LYS A 18 -36.28 28.20 -4.54
N ILE A 19 -35.25 27.37 -4.34
CA ILE A 19 -33.89 27.74 -4.61
C ILE A 19 -33.47 27.09 -5.94
N LYS A 20 -33.15 27.90 -6.94
CA LYS A 20 -32.62 27.46 -8.21
C LYS A 20 -31.09 27.60 -8.17
N ILE A 21 -30.38 26.50 -8.32
CA ILE A 21 -28.92 26.52 -8.39
C ILE A 21 -28.51 26.51 -9.85
N LEU A 22 -27.84 27.56 -10.28
CA LEU A 22 -27.20 27.62 -11.59
C LEU A 22 -25.69 27.48 -11.42
N VAL A 23 -25.09 26.61 -12.20
CA VAL A 23 -23.63 26.50 -12.28
C VAL A 23 -23.19 27.30 -13.52
N ASP A 24 -22.49 28.38 -13.29
CA ASP A 24 -21.91 29.22 -14.35
C ASP A 24 -20.39 29.23 -14.21
N ASP A 25 -19.68 28.81 -15.25
CA ASP A 25 -18.23 28.81 -15.28
C ASP A 25 -17.65 30.23 -15.52
N ASN A 26 -18.50 31.25 -15.71
CA ASN A 26 -18.08 32.63 -15.87
C ASN A 26 -18.32 33.44 -14.59
N PRO A 27 -17.27 33.75 -13.77
CA PRO A 27 -17.43 34.47 -12.51
C PRO A 27 -17.88 35.95 -12.67
N ASN A 28 -17.94 36.47 -13.90
CA ASN A 28 -18.34 37.86 -14.21
C ASN A 28 -19.79 37.97 -14.67
N ASN A 29 -20.53 36.88 -14.70
CA ASN A 29 -21.91 36.91 -15.19
C ASN A 29 -22.88 37.33 -14.06
N ASN A 30 -22.98 38.60 -13.77
CA ASN A 30 -23.91 39.20 -12.80
C ASN A 30 -25.36 39.32 -13.31
N SER A 31 -25.75 38.64 -14.40
CA SER A 31 -27.00 38.91 -15.13
C SER A 31 -28.20 38.05 -14.66
N LEU A 32 -28.16 37.41 -13.47
CA LEU A 32 -29.19 36.46 -13.05
C LEU A 32 -29.98 36.89 -11.79
N ASP A 33 -30.11 38.16 -11.54
CA ASP A 33 -31.02 38.70 -10.50
C ASP A 33 -32.45 38.89 -11.05
N GLU A 34 -33.11 37.80 -11.48
CA GLU A 34 -34.54 37.78 -11.58
C GLU A 34 -35.12 37.22 -10.28
N ASP A 35 -35.25 38.06 -9.29
CA ASP A 35 -35.99 37.77 -8.07
C ASP A 35 -37.50 38.01 -8.32
N ASP A 36 -38.22 36.92 -8.61
CA ASP A 36 -39.69 36.95 -8.77
C ASP A 36 -40.43 36.92 -7.43
N GLY A 37 -39.69 37.11 -6.32
CA GLY A 37 -40.23 37.07 -4.95
C GLY A 37 -40.61 35.68 -4.44
N GLN A 38 -40.56 34.65 -5.28
CA GLN A 38 -40.83 33.25 -4.93
C GLN A 38 -39.64 32.30 -5.16
N THR A 39 -38.74 32.66 -6.05
CA THR A 39 -37.56 31.84 -6.40
C THR A 39 -36.29 32.62 -6.18
N LYS A 40 -35.46 32.17 -5.26
CA LYS A 40 -34.11 32.75 -5.08
C LYS A 40 -33.13 31.95 -5.91
N THR A 41 -32.51 32.61 -6.89
CA THR A 41 -31.43 31.99 -7.70
C THR A 41 -30.11 32.17 -6.98
N ILE A 42 -29.40 31.07 -6.78
CA ILE A 42 -28.01 31.07 -6.27
C ILE A 42 -27.13 30.65 -7.44
N VAL A 43 -26.23 31.53 -7.83
CA VAL A 43 -25.22 31.21 -8.84
C VAL A 43 -23.99 30.66 -8.12
N LEU A 44 -23.60 29.44 -8.49
CA LEU A 44 -22.36 28.82 -8.04
C LEU A 44 -21.37 28.88 -9.19
N SER A 45 -20.23 29.51 -8.96
CA SER A 45 -19.08 29.41 -9.84
C SER A 45 -18.15 28.31 -9.36
N ARG A 46 -17.48 27.65 -10.30
CA ARG A 46 -16.42 26.73 -9.92
C ARG A 46 -15.29 27.50 -9.27
N ASP A 47 -14.80 26.99 -8.13
CA ASP A 47 -13.60 27.52 -7.50
C ASP A 47 -12.42 27.36 -8.50
N PRO A 48 -11.65 28.43 -8.79
CA PRO A 48 -10.48 28.38 -9.67
C PRO A 48 -9.33 27.55 -9.07
N ASP A 49 -9.33 27.37 -7.76
CA ASP A 49 -8.32 26.59 -7.07
C ASP A 49 -8.63 25.09 -7.12
N VAL A 50 -7.60 24.28 -7.12
CA VAL A 50 -7.72 22.83 -6.96
C VAL A 50 -7.73 22.46 -5.47
N LEU A 51 -8.42 21.37 -5.14
CA LEU A 51 -8.42 20.85 -3.77
C LEU A 51 -7.01 20.42 -3.36
N ASP A 52 -6.74 20.48 -2.05
CA ASP A 52 -5.47 20.07 -1.46
C ASP A 52 -5.10 18.64 -1.85
N THR A 53 -3.80 18.41 -2.01
CA THR A 53 -3.21 17.09 -2.32
C THR A 53 -3.71 15.99 -1.38
N TRP A 54 -3.88 16.28 -0.11
CA TRP A 54 -4.39 15.31 0.86
C TRP A 54 -5.85 14.92 0.63
N PHE A 55 -6.65 15.78 0.01
CA PHE A 55 -8.01 15.43 -0.38
C PHE A 55 -7.97 14.34 -1.48
N SER A 56 -7.22 14.58 -2.55
CA SER A 56 -7.04 13.61 -3.64
C SER A 56 -6.47 12.28 -3.12
N SER A 57 -5.48 12.35 -2.22
CA SER A 57 -4.88 11.18 -1.60
C SER A 57 -5.86 10.38 -0.74
N GLY A 58 -6.84 11.06 -0.12
CA GLY A 58 -7.90 10.40 0.64
C GLY A 58 -8.87 9.60 -0.24
N LEU A 59 -9.04 9.98 -1.50
CA LEU A 59 -9.87 9.28 -2.47
C LEU A 59 -9.19 8.07 -3.13
N TRP A 60 -7.87 7.95 -2.96
CA TRP A 60 -7.05 6.98 -3.70
C TRP A 60 -7.57 5.53 -3.69
N PRO A 61 -8.04 4.96 -2.56
CA PRO A 61 -8.46 3.55 -2.51
C PRO A 61 -9.62 3.19 -3.42
N PHE A 62 -10.46 4.15 -3.80
CA PHE A 62 -11.64 3.93 -4.63
C PHE A 62 -11.67 4.80 -5.88
N GLY A 63 -11.05 5.99 -5.85
CA GLY A 63 -10.93 6.84 -7.03
C GLY A 63 -10.12 6.19 -8.16
N THR A 64 -9.03 5.49 -7.83
CA THR A 64 -8.22 4.74 -8.81
C THR A 64 -8.94 3.51 -9.37
N LEU A 65 -10.00 3.07 -8.73
CA LEU A 65 -10.84 1.95 -9.17
C LEU A 65 -12.06 2.40 -10.00
N GLY A 66 -12.13 3.70 -10.34
CA GLY A 66 -13.15 4.26 -11.23
C GLY A 66 -14.29 5.00 -10.55
N TRP A 67 -14.27 5.17 -9.20
CA TRP A 67 -15.26 6.03 -8.54
C TRP A 67 -15.20 7.47 -9.12
N PRO A 68 -16.33 8.16 -9.33
CA PRO A 68 -17.68 7.89 -8.82
C PRO A 68 -18.54 6.93 -9.68
N GLU A 69 -18.02 6.38 -10.75
CA GLU A 69 -18.76 5.43 -11.58
C GLU A 69 -18.71 4.02 -10.99
N ASN A 70 -19.74 3.22 -11.28
CA ASN A 70 -19.78 1.81 -10.89
C ASN A 70 -18.95 0.97 -11.87
N SER A 71 -17.65 0.87 -11.62
CA SER A 71 -16.76 0.02 -12.41
C SER A 71 -16.71 -1.41 -11.88
N LYS A 72 -16.30 -2.36 -12.74
CA LYS A 72 -16.06 -3.75 -12.34
C LYS A 72 -14.90 -3.87 -11.35
N GLU A 73 -13.90 -2.99 -11.48
CA GLU A 73 -12.74 -2.90 -10.60
C GLU A 73 -13.18 -2.44 -9.21
N LEU A 74 -14.03 -1.43 -9.12
CA LEU A 74 -14.58 -0.93 -7.85
C LEU A 74 -15.41 -2.02 -7.15
N GLU A 75 -16.26 -2.71 -7.89
CA GLU A 75 -17.04 -3.82 -7.36
C GLU A 75 -16.15 -4.95 -6.85
N ARG A 76 -15.14 -5.36 -7.63
CA ARG A 76 -14.25 -6.47 -7.30
C ARG A 76 -13.31 -6.16 -6.14
N TYR A 77 -12.64 -5.00 -6.16
CA TYR A 77 -11.52 -4.72 -5.25
C TYR A 77 -11.89 -3.85 -4.05
N TYR A 78 -12.99 -3.13 -4.11
CA TYR A 78 -13.44 -2.32 -2.98
C TYR A 78 -14.71 -2.87 -2.34
N THR A 79 -15.74 -3.18 -3.14
CA THR A 79 -17.07 -3.52 -2.63
C THR A 79 -17.17 -4.98 -2.17
N SER A 80 -16.43 -5.89 -2.78
CA SER A 80 -16.39 -7.31 -2.39
C SER A 80 -15.95 -7.49 -0.93
N ASN A 81 -16.65 -8.35 -0.20
CA ASN A 81 -16.33 -8.68 1.20
C ASN A 81 -15.28 -9.81 1.34
N ASN A 82 -14.83 -10.39 0.22
CA ASN A 82 -13.97 -11.57 0.22
C ASN A 82 -12.48 -11.25 0.04
N LEU A 83 -12.08 -9.97 0.04
CA LEU A 83 -10.71 -9.57 -0.16
C LEU A 83 -10.13 -9.01 1.15
N ASN A 84 -9.03 -9.59 1.59
CA ASN A 84 -8.19 -8.99 2.62
C ASN A 84 -7.43 -7.82 1.98
N ARG A 85 -7.87 -6.60 2.25
CA ARG A 85 -7.25 -5.38 1.76
C ARG A 85 -6.25 -4.88 2.79
N THR A 86 -4.99 -4.87 2.41
CA THR A 86 -3.90 -4.44 3.27
C THR A 86 -3.28 -3.17 2.73
N LEU A 87 -3.21 -2.14 3.58
CA LEU A 87 -2.45 -0.93 3.32
C LEU A 87 -1.06 -1.04 3.94
N ILE A 88 -0.03 -0.68 3.20
CA ILE A 88 1.35 -0.61 3.70
C ILE A 88 1.77 0.86 3.73
N THR A 89 2.21 1.35 4.90
CA THR A 89 2.54 2.76 5.10
C THR A 89 3.61 2.97 6.16
N GLY A 90 4.23 4.16 6.16
CA GLY A 90 5.04 4.62 7.29
C GLY A 90 4.18 5.15 8.44
N PHE A 91 4.71 5.12 9.65
CA PHE A 91 3.97 5.61 10.83
C PHE A 91 3.73 7.13 10.80
N ASP A 92 4.59 7.87 10.13
CA ASP A 92 4.57 9.33 10.05
C ASP A 92 3.38 9.90 9.29
N ILE A 93 2.76 9.10 8.41
CA ILE A 93 1.58 9.52 7.63
C ILE A 93 0.30 8.76 8.00
N ILE A 94 0.26 8.04 9.10
CA ILE A 94 -0.96 7.35 9.57
C ILE A 94 -2.09 8.37 9.72
N PHE A 95 -1.86 9.47 10.43
CA PHE A 95 -2.88 10.47 10.67
C PHE A 95 -3.21 11.28 9.41
N PHE A 96 -2.20 11.63 8.62
CA PHE A 96 -2.40 12.49 7.46
C PHE A 96 -2.97 11.75 6.24
N TRP A 97 -2.67 10.48 6.08
CA TRP A 97 -3.06 9.68 4.92
C TRP A 97 -4.05 8.58 5.24
N VAL A 98 -3.71 7.68 6.17
CA VAL A 98 -4.55 6.51 6.50
C VAL A 98 -5.90 6.95 7.05
N ALA A 99 -5.90 7.85 8.05
CA ALA A 99 -7.14 8.33 8.65
C ALA A 99 -8.03 9.04 7.63
N ARG A 100 -7.46 9.84 6.71
CA ARG A 100 -8.22 10.51 5.65
C ARG A 100 -8.83 9.53 4.66
N MET A 101 -8.09 8.50 4.22
CA MET A 101 -8.64 7.45 3.38
C MET A 101 -9.79 6.71 4.07
N MET A 102 -9.67 6.43 5.36
CA MET A 102 -10.74 5.79 6.14
C MET A 102 -11.97 6.69 6.23
N MET A 103 -11.80 7.97 6.57
CA MET A 103 -12.92 8.93 6.66
C MET A 103 -13.62 9.07 5.31
N MET A 104 -12.87 9.30 4.24
CA MET A 104 -13.43 9.42 2.89
C MET A 104 -14.11 8.12 2.42
N GLY A 105 -13.52 6.98 2.71
CA GLY A 105 -14.11 5.68 2.37
C GLY A 105 -15.43 5.41 3.12
N ILE A 106 -15.49 5.75 4.40
CA ILE A 106 -16.73 5.60 5.18
C ILE A 106 -17.82 6.54 4.66
N GLU A 107 -17.47 7.82 4.42
CA GLU A 107 -18.45 8.81 3.97
C GLU A 107 -18.97 8.55 2.55
N THR A 108 -18.07 8.20 1.62
CA THR A 108 -18.45 8.07 0.20
C THR A 108 -18.87 6.65 -0.19
N MET A 109 -18.28 5.63 0.42
CA MET A 109 -18.46 4.23 0.05
C MET A 109 -19.19 3.40 1.11
N GLY A 110 -19.48 3.98 2.28
CA GLY A 110 -20.17 3.32 3.39
C GLY A 110 -19.33 2.28 4.13
N LYS A 111 -18.03 2.15 3.85
CA LYS A 111 -17.13 1.20 4.53
C LYS A 111 -15.66 1.59 4.46
N VAL A 112 -14.86 1.02 5.37
CA VAL A 112 -13.42 1.23 5.39
C VAL A 112 -12.75 0.62 4.14
N PRO A 113 -11.70 1.29 3.60
CA PRO A 113 -11.02 0.83 2.39
C PRO A 113 -10.13 -0.40 2.60
N PHE A 114 -9.69 -0.69 3.82
CA PHE A 114 -8.77 -1.79 4.14
C PHE A 114 -9.04 -2.31 5.56
N GLU A 115 -8.81 -3.61 5.76
CA GLU A 115 -8.96 -4.29 7.04
C GLU A 115 -7.67 -4.30 7.86
N THR A 116 -6.53 -4.24 7.17
CA THR A 116 -5.20 -4.30 7.80
C THR A 116 -4.36 -3.11 7.36
N VAL A 117 -3.67 -2.50 8.32
CA VAL A 117 -2.65 -1.48 8.07
C VAL A 117 -1.30 -2.02 8.56
N TYR A 118 -0.42 -2.32 7.62
CA TYR A 118 0.95 -2.71 7.93
C TYR A 118 1.83 -1.46 8.00
N VAL A 119 2.37 -1.18 9.18
CA VAL A 119 3.24 -0.03 9.41
C VAL A 119 4.69 -0.46 9.29
N HIS A 120 5.33 -0.09 8.18
CA HIS A 120 6.72 -0.43 7.91
C HIS A 120 7.71 0.51 8.63
N PRO A 121 8.92 0.04 8.94
CA PRO A 121 9.97 0.89 9.49
C PRO A 121 10.45 1.93 8.46
N LEU A 122 10.94 3.08 8.95
CA LEU A 122 11.61 4.05 8.09
C LEU A 122 13.08 3.68 7.91
N VAL A 123 13.57 3.90 6.68
CA VAL A 123 14.98 3.63 6.34
C VAL A 123 15.82 4.84 6.76
N ARG A 124 16.87 4.58 7.52
CA ARG A 124 17.88 5.55 7.97
C ARG A 124 19.25 5.14 7.48
N ASP A 125 20.20 6.06 7.49
CA ASP A 125 21.60 5.73 7.20
C ASP A 125 22.21 4.80 8.28
N GLU A 126 23.42 4.33 8.07
CA GLU A 126 24.11 3.41 8.97
C GLU A 126 24.29 3.95 10.41
N HIS A 127 24.32 5.28 10.57
CA HIS A 127 24.39 5.96 11.85
C HIS A 127 23.03 6.19 12.50
N GLY A 128 21.93 5.86 11.80
CA GLY A 128 20.55 6.06 12.27
C GLY A 128 20.02 7.47 12.03
N LYS A 129 20.70 8.29 11.21
CA LYS A 129 20.24 9.62 10.85
C LYS A 129 19.24 9.56 9.70
N LYS A 130 18.25 10.46 9.71
CA LYS A 130 17.28 10.59 8.61
C LYS A 130 18.02 10.94 7.33
N MET A 131 17.73 10.20 6.25
CA MET A 131 18.29 10.50 4.93
C MET A 131 17.65 11.75 4.34
N SER A 132 18.44 12.66 3.79
CA SER A 132 17.96 13.81 3.03
C SER A 132 18.97 14.24 1.97
N LYS A 133 18.47 14.82 0.88
CA LYS A 133 19.33 15.33 -0.21
C LYS A 133 20.27 16.43 0.28
N SER A 134 19.80 17.28 1.20
CA SER A 134 20.60 18.37 1.79
C SER A 134 21.74 17.88 2.69
N THR A 135 21.60 16.68 3.27
CA THR A 135 22.66 16.06 4.11
C THR A 135 23.62 15.22 3.29
N GLY A 136 23.28 14.87 2.06
CA GLY A 136 24.11 14.06 1.17
C GLY A 136 24.24 12.58 1.57
N ASN A 137 23.39 12.09 2.48
CA ASN A 137 23.39 10.72 2.99
C ASN A 137 22.29 9.84 2.40
N VAL A 138 21.71 10.26 1.27
CA VAL A 138 20.69 9.47 0.56
C VAL A 138 21.35 8.31 -0.16
N MET A 139 20.85 7.11 0.07
CA MET A 139 21.22 5.92 -0.68
C MET A 139 20.12 5.69 -1.74
N ASP A 140 20.47 5.83 -3.03
CA ASP A 140 19.53 5.55 -4.11
C ASP A 140 19.32 4.04 -4.22
N PRO A 141 18.10 3.54 -4.13
CA PRO A 141 17.79 2.12 -4.31
C PRO A 141 18.22 1.57 -5.68
N LEU A 142 18.20 2.39 -6.73
CA LEU A 142 18.61 1.95 -8.08
C LEU A 142 20.10 1.71 -8.14
N ASP A 143 20.92 2.59 -7.56
CA ASP A 143 22.38 2.41 -7.48
C ASP A 143 22.74 1.14 -6.70
N LEU A 144 21.99 0.86 -5.61
CA LEU A 144 22.18 -0.35 -4.82
C LEU A 144 21.78 -1.62 -5.60
N ILE A 145 20.69 -1.54 -6.38
CA ILE A 145 20.24 -2.64 -7.25
C ILE A 145 21.25 -2.93 -8.33
N ASP A 146 21.80 -1.91 -8.98
CA ASP A 146 22.82 -2.05 -10.02
C ASP A 146 24.09 -2.68 -9.46
N LYS A 147 24.49 -2.33 -8.24
CA LYS A 147 25.71 -2.83 -7.59
C LYS A 147 25.56 -4.23 -6.98
N TYR A 148 24.45 -4.52 -6.33
CA TYR A 148 24.28 -5.73 -5.51
C TYR A 148 23.22 -6.69 -6.04
N GLY A 149 22.37 -6.26 -6.96
CA GLY A 149 21.21 -7.01 -7.46
C GLY A 149 19.95 -6.73 -6.65
N ALA A 150 18.79 -6.78 -7.33
CA ALA A 150 17.48 -6.50 -6.74
C ALA A 150 17.14 -7.44 -5.58
N ASP A 151 17.45 -8.72 -5.70
CA ASP A 151 17.15 -9.71 -4.66
C ASP A 151 17.88 -9.42 -3.36
N ALA A 152 19.17 -9.03 -3.44
CA ALA A 152 19.96 -8.67 -2.27
C ALA A 152 19.38 -7.46 -1.54
N VAL A 153 19.02 -6.41 -2.27
CA VAL A 153 18.41 -5.19 -1.70
C VAL A 153 17.07 -5.51 -1.07
N ARG A 154 16.18 -6.21 -1.76
CA ARG A 154 14.86 -6.60 -1.26
C ARG A 154 14.94 -7.49 -0.04
N PHE A 155 15.80 -8.50 -0.07
CA PHE A 155 15.98 -9.40 1.07
C PHE A 155 16.55 -8.66 2.28
N THR A 156 17.50 -7.73 2.07
CA THR A 156 18.05 -6.89 3.15
C THR A 156 16.96 -6.09 3.83
N LEU A 157 16.14 -5.37 3.05
CA LEU A 157 15.05 -4.57 3.59
C LEU A 157 14.05 -5.43 4.36
N THR A 158 13.70 -6.59 3.82
CA THR A 158 12.78 -7.54 4.46
C THR A 158 13.34 -8.10 5.77
N ALA A 159 14.58 -8.58 5.76
CA ALA A 159 15.22 -9.17 6.93
C ALA A 159 15.46 -8.16 8.06
N MET A 160 15.59 -6.87 7.73
CA MET A 160 15.79 -5.80 8.70
C MET A 160 14.50 -5.13 9.16
N ALA A 161 13.36 -5.40 8.51
CA ALA A 161 12.07 -4.77 8.79
C ALA A 161 11.42 -5.31 10.07
N ALA A 162 12.07 -5.12 11.22
CA ALA A 162 11.48 -5.45 12.51
C ALA A 162 10.40 -4.42 12.89
N MET A 163 9.26 -4.89 13.41
CA MET A 163 8.18 -4.00 13.84
C MET A 163 8.65 -2.99 14.91
N GLY A 164 8.23 -1.73 14.75
CA GLY A 164 8.44 -0.66 15.74
C GLY A 164 9.85 -0.11 15.83
N ARG A 165 10.74 -0.42 14.88
CA ARG A 165 12.10 0.10 14.86
C ARG A 165 12.47 0.60 13.47
N ASP A 166 13.12 1.77 13.41
CA ASP A 166 13.73 2.25 12.19
C ASP A 166 14.87 1.33 11.73
N LEU A 167 15.03 1.24 10.44
CA LEU A 167 15.98 0.37 9.78
C LEU A 167 17.25 1.16 9.46
N LYS A 168 18.40 0.73 9.99
CA LYS A 168 19.71 1.30 9.66
C LYS A 168 20.32 0.54 8.48
N LEU A 169 20.25 1.15 7.29
CA LEU A 169 20.74 0.54 6.07
C LEU A 169 22.25 0.79 5.92
N SER A 170 22.99 -0.27 5.59
CA SER A 170 24.41 -0.19 5.22
C SER A 170 24.73 -1.11 4.05
N GLU A 171 25.70 -0.73 3.22
CA GLU A 171 26.10 -1.52 2.07
C GLU A 171 26.67 -2.90 2.47
N ASN A 172 27.38 -2.97 3.58
CA ASN A 172 27.93 -4.24 4.10
C ASN A 172 26.85 -5.29 4.38
N ARG A 173 25.65 -4.84 4.84
CA ARG A 173 24.53 -5.76 5.05
C ARG A 173 23.94 -6.26 3.74
N ILE A 174 23.84 -5.40 2.75
CA ILE A 174 23.36 -5.76 1.40
C ILE A 174 24.29 -6.79 0.77
N GLU A 175 25.61 -6.57 0.90
CA GLU A 175 26.61 -7.52 0.41
C GLU A 175 26.52 -8.88 1.11
N GLY A 176 26.30 -8.90 2.42
CA GLY A 176 26.09 -10.14 3.16
C GLY A 176 24.90 -10.94 2.63
N TYR A 177 23.77 -10.30 2.39
CA TYR A 177 22.58 -10.96 1.83
C TYR A 177 22.72 -11.31 0.34
N ARG A 178 23.51 -10.55 -0.43
CA ARG A 178 23.90 -10.97 -1.79
C ARG A 178 24.66 -12.30 -1.75
N ASN A 179 25.61 -12.45 -0.83
CA ASN A 179 26.39 -13.67 -0.68
C ASN A 179 25.48 -14.86 -0.28
N PHE A 180 24.44 -14.63 0.55
CA PHE A 180 23.42 -15.63 0.85
C PHE A 180 22.66 -16.06 -0.41
N GLY A 181 22.18 -15.12 -1.23
CA GLY A 181 21.55 -15.43 -2.51
C GLY A 181 22.45 -16.24 -3.44
N THR A 182 23.73 -15.87 -3.53
CA THR A 182 24.74 -16.61 -4.29
C THR A 182 24.93 -18.04 -3.75
N LYS A 183 24.89 -18.24 -2.43
CA LYS A 183 24.96 -19.58 -1.81
C LYS A 183 23.79 -20.46 -2.24
N LEU A 184 22.56 -19.92 -2.21
CA LEU A 184 21.38 -20.65 -2.68
C LEU A 184 21.45 -21.01 -4.16
N TRP A 185 21.86 -20.06 -4.98
CA TRP A 185 22.08 -20.27 -6.41
C TRP A 185 23.10 -21.40 -6.68
N ASN A 186 24.23 -21.36 -6.00
CA ASN A 186 25.28 -22.37 -6.17
C ASN A 186 24.84 -23.74 -5.66
N ALA A 187 24.07 -23.81 -4.56
CA ALA A 187 23.51 -25.07 -4.05
C ALA A 187 22.53 -25.68 -5.07
N THR A 188 21.67 -24.86 -5.68
CA THR A 188 20.74 -25.31 -6.71
C THR A 188 21.47 -25.79 -7.95
N ARG A 189 22.48 -25.04 -8.44
CA ARG A 189 23.32 -25.47 -9.57
C ARG A 189 24.06 -26.77 -9.28
N PHE A 190 24.55 -26.96 -8.06
CA PHE A 190 25.18 -28.21 -7.67
C PHE A 190 24.20 -29.40 -7.73
N ALA A 191 22.98 -29.20 -7.25
CA ALA A 191 21.94 -30.21 -7.34
C ALA A 191 21.61 -30.57 -8.80
N GLU A 192 21.45 -29.57 -9.66
CA GLU A 192 21.19 -29.74 -11.09
C GLU A 192 22.34 -30.48 -11.79
N PHE A 193 23.58 -30.08 -11.53
CA PHE A 193 24.79 -30.74 -12.06
C PHE A 193 24.83 -32.23 -11.68
N ASN A 194 24.39 -32.57 -10.48
CA ASN A 194 24.27 -33.96 -10.01
C ASN A 194 22.95 -34.65 -10.44
N LYS A 195 22.22 -34.04 -11.38
CA LYS A 195 20.98 -34.61 -11.95
C LYS A 195 19.88 -34.83 -10.89
N ALA A 196 19.89 -34.07 -9.81
CA ALA A 196 18.81 -34.07 -8.86
C ALA A 196 17.58 -33.44 -9.53
N SER A 197 16.45 -34.13 -9.50
CA SER A 197 15.19 -33.68 -10.06
C SER A 197 14.05 -33.85 -9.06
N PRO A 198 13.02 -33.00 -9.13
CA PRO A 198 11.83 -33.18 -8.31
C PRO A 198 11.22 -34.58 -8.50
N ASN A 199 10.87 -35.21 -7.41
CA ASN A 199 10.13 -36.47 -7.40
C ASN A 199 8.85 -36.30 -6.58
N ASN A 200 7.71 -36.17 -7.25
CA ASN A 200 6.42 -35.97 -6.61
C ASN A 200 5.91 -37.20 -5.83
N ASP A 201 6.43 -38.39 -6.16
CA ASP A 201 6.07 -39.63 -5.49
C ASP A 201 6.98 -39.96 -4.31
N PHE A 202 7.91 -39.08 -3.98
CA PHE A 202 8.84 -39.26 -2.86
C PHE A 202 8.12 -39.19 -1.50
N ASP A 203 8.18 -40.27 -0.74
CA ASP A 203 7.70 -40.28 0.65
C ASP A 203 8.86 -39.93 1.62
N PRO A 204 8.82 -38.76 2.26
CA PRO A 204 9.84 -38.36 3.25
C PRO A 204 9.98 -39.33 4.42
N LYS A 205 8.93 -40.08 4.77
CA LYS A 205 8.93 -41.07 5.86
C LYS A 205 9.70 -42.34 5.50
N SER A 206 9.91 -42.61 4.22
CA SER A 206 10.66 -43.80 3.73
C SER A 206 12.16 -43.68 3.96
N VAL A 207 12.68 -42.49 4.29
CA VAL A 207 14.10 -42.22 4.45
C VAL A 207 14.66 -42.91 5.70
N LYS A 208 15.77 -43.62 5.55
CA LYS A 208 16.38 -44.40 6.65
C LYS A 208 17.59 -43.76 7.26
N GLN A 209 18.39 -43.04 6.48
CA GLN A 209 19.63 -42.42 6.92
C GLN A 209 19.40 -41.26 7.88
N THR A 210 20.09 -41.20 8.99
CA THR A 210 19.92 -40.21 10.05
C THR A 210 20.09 -38.77 9.54
N LEU A 211 21.15 -38.52 8.75
CA LEU A 211 21.41 -37.18 8.18
C LEU A 211 20.26 -36.73 7.27
N ASN A 212 19.74 -37.62 6.45
CA ASN A 212 18.63 -37.28 5.54
C ASN A 212 17.33 -37.06 6.31
N LYS A 213 17.06 -37.83 7.38
CA LYS A 213 15.92 -37.58 8.25
C LYS A 213 16.01 -36.21 8.93
N TRP A 214 17.21 -35.87 9.41
CA TRP A 214 17.47 -34.58 10.04
C TRP A 214 17.17 -33.43 9.07
N ILE A 215 17.76 -33.41 7.89
CA ILE A 215 17.57 -32.30 6.92
C ILE A 215 16.11 -32.18 6.42
N ILE A 216 15.39 -33.29 6.28
CA ILE A 216 13.97 -33.26 5.94
C ILE A 216 13.17 -32.65 7.11
N GLY A 217 13.49 -33.01 8.34
CA GLY A 217 12.88 -32.42 9.54
C GLY A 217 13.12 -30.91 9.64
N GLU A 218 14.39 -30.48 9.50
CA GLU A 218 14.75 -29.06 9.49
C GLU A 218 14.02 -28.29 8.40
N THR A 219 13.96 -28.85 7.18
CA THR A 219 13.25 -28.20 6.07
C THR A 219 11.76 -28.02 6.37
N ALA A 220 11.13 -29.01 7.03
CA ALA A 220 9.72 -28.92 7.42
C ALA A 220 9.51 -27.83 8.49
N LEU A 221 10.38 -27.76 9.51
CA LEU A 221 10.32 -26.75 10.57
C LEU A 221 10.55 -25.33 10.02
N VAL A 222 11.54 -25.15 9.15
CA VAL A 222 11.80 -23.84 8.51
C VAL A 222 10.61 -23.39 7.67
N ARG A 223 10.01 -24.32 6.89
CA ARG A 223 8.83 -23.99 6.08
C ARG A 223 7.66 -23.53 6.98
N GLU A 224 7.38 -24.28 8.06
CA GLU A 224 6.32 -23.90 9.00
C GLU A 224 6.60 -22.55 9.67
N ALA A 225 7.84 -22.28 10.05
CA ALA A 225 8.25 -20.99 10.63
C ALA A 225 8.08 -19.82 9.64
N VAL A 226 8.41 -20.04 8.37
CA VAL A 226 8.23 -19.03 7.30
C VAL A 226 6.74 -18.77 7.07
N ASP A 227 5.93 -19.82 6.89
CA ASP A 227 4.50 -19.69 6.61
C ASP A 227 3.80 -18.94 7.77
N ASN A 228 4.03 -19.33 9.01
CA ASN A 228 3.47 -18.68 10.21
C ASN A 228 3.92 -17.21 10.34
N SER A 229 5.17 -16.92 9.99
CA SER A 229 5.69 -15.55 10.07
C SER A 229 5.08 -14.65 8.99
N LEU A 230 4.88 -15.17 7.79
CA LEU A 230 4.23 -14.43 6.69
C LEU A 230 2.76 -14.14 7.00
N GLU A 231 2.02 -15.10 7.55
CA GLU A 231 0.62 -14.92 7.95
C GLU A 231 0.46 -13.82 9.03
N GLN A 232 1.48 -13.67 9.90
CA GLN A 232 1.50 -12.65 10.95
C GLN A 232 2.16 -11.33 10.52
N TYR A 233 2.49 -11.15 9.25
CA TYR A 233 3.23 -10.00 8.73
C TYR A 233 4.62 -9.79 9.38
N ARG A 234 5.22 -10.84 9.95
CA ARG A 234 6.55 -10.82 10.56
C ARG A 234 7.62 -11.18 9.53
N PHE A 235 7.78 -10.33 8.52
CA PHE A 235 8.64 -10.59 7.37
C PHE A 235 10.12 -10.77 7.74
N ASN A 236 10.60 -10.05 8.75
CA ASN A 236 11.95 -10.21 9.28
C ASN A 236 12.19 -11.62 9.84
N ASP A 237 11.20 -12.18 10.53
CA ASP A 237 11.32 -13.52 11.11
C ASP A 237 11.28 -14.59 10.02
N ALA A 238 10.44 -14.43 8.99
CA ALA A 238 10.42 -15.31 7.84
C ALA A 238 11.80 -15.31 7.12
N ALA A 239 12.37 -14.13 6.89
CA ALA A 239 13.70 -14.00 6.28
C ALA A 239 14.80 -14.64 7.15
N ASN A 240 14.76 -14.42 8.46
CA ASN A 240 15.73 -14.99 9.41
C ASN A 240 15.62 -16.51 9.49
N ALA A 241 14.42 -17.08 9.45
CA ALA A 241 14.22 -18.53 9.44
C ALA A 241 14.87 -19.21 8.21
N LEU A 242 14.94 -18.50 7.08
CA LEU A 242 15.63 -18.98 5.87
C LEU A 242 17.14 -18.81 5.94
N TYR A 243 17.63 -17.80 6.67
CA TYR A 243 19.03 -17.41 6.67
C TYR A 243 19.90 -18.25 7.63
N VAL A 244 19.36 -18.68 8.75
CA VAL A 244 20.02 -19.48 9.80
C VAL A 244 20.02 -20.95 9.45
#